data_a596c847fb9ec145ab7dc73b1e8d1b27
#
_entry.id   a596c847fb9ec145ab7dc73b1e8d1b27
#
_cell.length_a   1.000
_cell.length_b   1.000
_cell.length_c   1.000
_cell.angle_alpha   90.00
_cell.angle_beta   90.00
_cell.angle_gamma   90.00
#
_symmetry.space_group_name_H-M   'P 1'
#
loop_
_entity.id
_entity.type
_entity.pdbx_description
1 polymer ?
#
loop_
_entity_poly.entity_id
_entity_poly.type
_entity_poly.pdbx_seq_one_letter_code
_entity_poly.pdbx_strand_id
1 'polypeptide(L)'
;MKKHLIVALALLLMVTAIAPCMTACEPADTTPETTAQEETTMEETTVPVTEETTVEETTAEETAEETTEPEFVRDGTPKKYITIRMDDGTTQDERMMEIMRKYGVDCCTFYLNSGLFGANWTWVGQNFNRPDVTHIRYTRRELATGIYDGFDVQCHTVNHPSLKNYSEKQVTAEVKNDANTLGKIFGYEPVGLAWPGGDTEWNEQNIVTILNTTNIRYGSCTTRNTMMGIKKFGLPEYFMTWYPSCSVVDADAMALLEEFLAAECTEDMLFYVWGHGFELDLHYSWDKFELMIKTIAEAAAEDDSIVLVTNSEFYELFKDEIPAWKE
;
A
#
# COMPACT_ATOMS: atom_id res chain seq x y z
N MET A 1 -20.42 10.11 62.02
CA MET A 1 -19.52 11.22 61.64
C MET A 1 -18.22 10.62 61.13
N LYS A 2 -18.05 10.47 59.86
CA LYS A 2 -16.77 10.15 59.23
C LYS A 2 -16.60 11.04 57.98
N LYS A 3 -15.57 11.88 58.02
CA LYS A 3 -15.23 12.87 57.01
C LYS A 3 -14.59 12.16 55.81
N HIS A 4 -15.13 12.32 54.61
CA HIS A 4 -14.48 11.93 53.36
C HIS A 4 -13.55 13.06 52.92
N LEU A 5 -12.27 12.74 52.84
CA LEU A 5 -11.21 13.59 52.29
C LEU A 5 -11.18 13.37 50.78
N ILE A 6 -11.56 14.38 50.01
CA ILE A 6 -11.43 14.39 48.55
C ILE A 6 -10.05 14.96 48.23
N VAL A 7 -9.18 14.14 47.69
CA VAL A 7 -7.90 14.57 47.12
C VAL A 7 -8.12 14.87 45.63
N ALA A 8 -8.16 16.15 45.30
CA ALA A 8 -8.15 16.60 43.93
C ALA A 8 -6.69 16.61 43.41
N LEU A 9 -6.37 15.71 42.49
CA LEU A 9 -5.08 15.69 41.78
C LEU A 9 -5.21 16.58 40.55
N ALA A 10 -4.63 17.77 40.61
CA ALA A 10 -4.53 18.68 39.48
C ALA A 10 -3.40 18.16 38.53
N LEU A 11 -3.76 17.64 37.39
CA LEU A 11 -2.81 17.34 36.31
C LEU A 11 -2.51 18.65 35.58
N LEU A 12 -1.29 19.16 35.76
CA LEU A 12 -0.77 20.31 35.04
C LEU A 12 -0.26 19.86 33.67
N LEU A 13 -1.06 20.08 32.63
CA LEU A 13 -0.67 19.90 31.24
C LEU A 13 0.29 21.05 30.84
N MET A 14 1.58 20.77 30.77
CA MET A 14 2.52 21.64 30.06
C MET A 14 2.38 21.40 28.55
N VAL A 15 1.65 22.29 27.88
CA VAL A 15 1.69 22.42 26.43
C VAL A 15 2.94 23.24 26.08
N THR A 16 4.00 22.57 25.65
CA THR A 16 5.13 23.23 25.01
C THR A 16 4.80 23.39 23.52
N ALA A 17 4.45 24.60 23.14
CA ALA A 17 4.34 25.00 21.75
C ALA A 17 5.73 24.99 21.12
N ILE A 18 6.00 24.04 20.22
CA ILE A 18 7.16 24.06 19.32
C ILE A 18 6.71 24.82 18.07
N ALA A 19 7.22 26.04 17.91
CA ALA A 19 7.05 26.81 16.68
C ALA A 19 7.94 26.21 15.58
N PRO A 20 7.46 26.02 14.34
CA PRO A 20 8.31 25.62 13.24
C PRO A 20 9.18 26.81 12.80
N CYS A 21 10.49 26.63 12.88
CA CYS A 21 11.46 27.54 12.28
C CYS A 21 11.48 27.30 10.76
N MET A 22 10.70 28.10 10.02
CA MET A 22 10.82 28.18 8.57
C MET A 22 12.02 29.04 8.21
N THR A 23 13.15 28.44 7.89
CA THR A 23 14.22 29.10 7.12
C THR A 23 13.98 28.80 5.64
N ALA A 24 13.54 29.81 4.92
CA ALA A 24 13.48 29.80 3.47
C ALA A 24 14.91 29.70 2.91
N CYS A 25 15.18 28.62 2.16
CA CYS A 25 16.33 28.58 1.26
C CYS A 25 15.89 29.18 -0.08
N GLU A 26 16.49 30.30 -0.46
CA GLU A 26 16.40 30.86 -1.80
C GLU A 26 17.12 29.94 -2.81
N PRO A 27 16.58 29.75 -4.02
CA PRO A 27 17.25 28.97 -5.05
C PRO A 27 18.41 29.76 -5.65
N ALA A 28 19.59 29.16 -5.66
CA ALA A 28 20.75 29.71 -6.39
C ALA A 28 20.51 29.61 -7.90
N ASP A 29 20.56 30.75 -8.55
CA ASP A 29 20.57 30.96 -9.99
C ASP A 29 21.87 30.41 -10.58
N THR A 30 21.83 29.29 -11.32
CA THR A 30 22.96 28.84 -12.14
C THR A 30 22.50 28.71 -13.58
N THR A 31 22.84 29.76 -14.35
CA THR A 31 22.85 29.73 -15.81
C THR A 31 23.83 28.69 -16.33
N PRO A 32 23.44 27.83 -17.29
CA PRO A 32 24.38 26.90 -17.91
C PRO A 32 25.18 27.62 -19.03
N GLU A 33 26.51 27.60 -18.89
CA GLU A 33 27.43 27.93 -19.98
C GLU A 33 27.31 26.91 -21.10
N THR A 34 27.12 27.43 -22.30
CA THR A 34 27.13 26.72 -23.59
C THR A 34 28.55 26.29 -23.92
N THR A 35 28.83 25.00 -23.93
CA THR A 35 30.05 24.46 -24.53
C THR A 35 29.72 23.77 -25.86
N ALA A 36 30.49 24.14 -26.87
CA ALA A 36 30.32 23.79 -28.28
C ALA A 36 30.41 22.28 -28.56
N GLN A 37 29.63 21.83 -29.54
CA GLN A 37 29.63 20.51 -30.14
C GLN A 37 30.92 20.31 -30.95
N GLU A 38 31.59 19.18 -30.74
CA GLU A 38 32.49 18.56 -31.75
C GLU A 38 31.70 17.47 -32.50
N GLU A 39 31.50 17.69 -33.77
CA GLU A 39 31.01 16.72 -34.74
C GLU A 39 32.07 15.63 -34.97
N THR A 40 31.75 14.40 -34.60
CA THR A 40 32.54 13.23 -35.05
C THR A 40 31.76 12.49 -36.13
N THR A 41 32.21 12.62 -37.37
CA THR A 41 31.76 11.85 -38.53
C THR A 41 32.06 10.37 -38.33
N MET A 42 31.03 9.50 -38.38
CA MET A 42 31.21 8.07 -38.47
C MET A 42 31.11 7.59 -39.91
N GLU A 43 32.18 6.93 -40.36
CA GLU A 43 32.29 6.26 -41.66
C GLU A 43 31.32 5.07 -41.75
N GLU A 44 30.63 5.03 -42.88
CA GLU A 44 29.71 3.99 -43.30
C GLU A 44 30.52 2.76 -43.82
N THR A 45 30.54 1.67 -43.03
CA THR A 45 31.13 0.41 -43.50
C THR A 45 30.02 -0.54 -43.98
N THR A 46 29.92 -0.69 -45.29
CA THR A 46 29.06 -1.67 -45.97
C THR A 46 29.63 -3.07 -45.79
N VAL A 47 28.81 -4.01 -45.29
CA VAL A 47 29.07 -5.45 -45.26
C VAL A 47 28.08 -6.14 -46.20
N PRO A 48 28.55 -7.11 -47.05
CA PRO A 48 27.74 -7.70 -48.12
C PRO A 48 26.72 -8.75 -47.59
N VAL A 49 25.59 -8.76 -48.27
CA VAL A 49 24.49 -9.73 -48.16
C VAL A 49 24.97 -11.11 -48.61
N THR A 50 24.77 -12.14 -47.79
CA THR A 50 24.84 -13.55 -48.22
C THR A 50 23.59 -14.31 -47.79
N GLU A 51 22.90 -14.79 -48.78
CA GLU A 51 22.04 -15.98 -48.94
C GLU A 51 21.01 -16.37 -47.87
N GLU A 52 19.79 -16.38 -48.36
CA GLU A 52 18.58 -17.01 -47.79
C GLU A 52 18.82 -18.49 -47.46
N THR A 53 18.55 -18.84 -46.21
CA THR A 53 18.24 -20.24 -45.86
C THR A 53 16.79 -20.28 -45.40
N THR A 54 15.95 -20.88 -46.25
CA THR A 54 14.56 -21.20 -45.93
C THR A 54 14.52 -22.19 -44.76
N VAL A 55 14.02 -21.75 -43.61
CA VAL A 55 13.67 -22.65 -42.51
C VAL A 55 12.16 -22.87 -42.58
N GLU A 56 11.75 -24.12 -42.72
CA GLU A 56 10.35 -24.54 -42.63
C GLU A 56 9.78 -24.19 -41.24
N GLU A 57 8.75 -23.39 -41.27
CA GLU A 57 7.96 -22.99 -40.11
C GLU A 57 7.03 -24.14 -39.68
N THR A 58 7.48 -24.91 -38.68
CA THR A 58 6.63 -25.90 -38.03
C THR A 58 5.80 -25.13 -37.01
N THR A 59 4.57 -24.81 -37.37
CA THR A 59 3.54 -24.31 -36.46
C THR A 59 3.17 -25.38 -35.43
N ALA A 60 3.78 -25.34 -34.26
CA ALA A 60 3.24 -25.98 -33.08
C ALA A 60 2.17 -25.01 -32.52
N GLU A 61 0.90 -25.36 -32.66
CA GLU A 61 -0.19 -24.76 -31.88
C GLU A 61 0.02 -25.13 -30.40
N GLU A 62 0.67 -24.24 -29.66
CA GLU A 62 0.68 -24.29 -28.22
C GLU A 62 -0.69 -23.77 -27.75
N THR A 63 -1.61 -24.71 -27.47
CA THR A 63 -2.85 -24.41 -26.76
C THR A 63 -2.45 -23.90 -25.38
N ALA A 64 -2.43 -22.58 -25.21
CA ALA A 64 -2.40 -21.96 -23.91
C ALA A 64 -3.67 -22.44 -23.16
N GLU A 65 -3.50 -23.33 -22.19
CA GLU A 65 -4.52 -23.54 -21.16
C GLU A 65 -4.72 -22.21 -20.44
N GLU A 66 -5.82 -21.57 -20.73
CA GLU A 66 -6.33 -20.42 -19.98
C GLU A 66 -6.62 -20.93 -18.56
N THR A 67 -5.63 -20.79 -17.68
CA THR A 67 -5.83 -20.97 -16.23
C THR A 67 -6.74 -19.84 -15.79
N THR A 68 -8.05 -20.05 -15.86
CA THR A 68 -9.01 -19.20 -15.18
C THR A 68 -8.72 -19.30 -13.70
N GLU A 69 -8.15 -18.23 -13.12
CA GLU A 69 -8.12 -18.07 -11.66
C GLU A 69 -9.54 -18.28 -11.13
N PRO A 70 -9.71 -18.95 -9.99
CA PRO A 70 -11.05 -19.18 -9.44
C PRO A 70 -11.69 -17.81 -9.20
N GLU A 71 -12.76 -17.52 -9.96
CA GLU A 71 -13.58 -16.36 -9.74
C GLU A 71 -14.15 -16.48 -8.31
N PHE A 72 -13.69 -15.62 -7.39
CA PHE A 72 -14.20 -15.52 -6.03
C PHE A 72 -15.65 -15.04 -6.09
N VAL A 73 -16.59 -15.99 -6.20
CA VAL A 73 -18.03 -15.69 -6.19
C VAL A 73 -18.56 -15.86 -4.76
N ARG A 74 -19.10 -14.80 -4.19
CA ARG A 74 -19.80 -14.86 -2.90
C ARG A 74 -21.07 -15.71 -3.04
N ASP A 75 -21.20 -16.73 -2.18
CA ASP A 75 -22.34 -17.63 -2.14
C ASP A 75 -23.48 -17.12 -1.23
N GLY A 76 -23.32 -15.96 -0.61
CA GLY A 76 -24.25 -15.32 0.31
C GLY A 76 -24.17 -15.86 1.75
N THR A 77 -23.24 -16.77 2.05
CA THR A 77 -22.95 -17.14 3.44
C THR A 77 -22.00 -16.12 4.07
N PRO A 78 -22.25 -15.70 5.33
CA PRO A 78 -21.37 -14.80 6.05
C PRO A 78 -19.93 -15.31 6.12
N LYS A 79 -18.95 -14.43 5.90
CA LYS A 79 -17.53 -14.75 5.94
C LYS A 79 -16.75 -13.73 6.79
N LYS A 80 -15.60 -14.19 7.28
CA LYS A 80 -14.58 -13.40 7.97
C LYS A 80 -13.44 -13.09 7.00
N TYR A 81 -13.42 -11.90 6.44
CA TYR A 81 -12.38 -11.48 5.52
C TYR A 81 -11.17 -10.94 6.27
N ILE A 82 -9.97 -11.35 5.85
CA ILE A 82 -8.70 -10.82 6.37
C ILE A 82 -7.91 -10.26 5.20
N THR A 83 -7.45 -9.01 5.34
CA THR A 83 -6.58 -8.36 4.36
C THR A 83 -5.48 -7.57 5.05
N ILE A 84 -4.33 -7.48 4.40
CA ILE A 84 -3.15 -6.77 4.89
C ILE A 84 -2.74 -5.73 3.85
N ARG A 85 -2.34 -4.57 4.32
CA ARG A 85 -1.81 -3.49 3.48
C ARG A 85 -0.46 -3.03 4.01
N MET A 86 0.52 -2.83 3.10
CA MET A 86 1.82 -2.26 3.43
C MET A 86 2.16 -1.14 2.46
N ASP A 87 2.56 0.00 3.01
CA ASP A 87 2.81 1.21 2.25
C ASP A 87 4.30 1.44 2.00
N ASP A 88 4.61 2.33 1.05
CA ASP A 88 5.92 2.86 0.71
C ASP A 88 6.81 2.00 -0.19
N GLY A 89 6.64 0.69 -0.26
CA GLY A 89 7.47 -0.19 -1.10
C GLY A 89 8.94 -0.21 -0.68
N THR A 90 9.21 -0.43 0.61
CA THR A 90 10.56 -0.43 1.17
C THR A 90 11.22 -1.81 1.11
N THR A 91 12.55 -1.85 1.20
CA THR A 91 13.31 -3.11 1.12
C THR A 91 12.98 -4.12 2.23
N GLN A 92 12.31 -3.69 3.29
CA GLN A 92 11.77 -4.56 4.33
C GLN A 92 10.63 -5.46 3.84
N ASP A 93 9.94 -5.09 2.77
CA ASP A 93 8.83 -5.85 2.20
C ASP A 93 9.26 -7.26 1.77
N GLU A 94 10.52 -7.43 1.32
CA GLU A 94 11.07 -8.76 0.98
C GLU A 94 10.98 -9.73 2.16
N ARG A 95 11.42 -9.31 3.35
CA ARG A 95 11.33 -10.13 4.56
C ARG A 95 9.87 -10.39 4.97
N MET A 96 8.99 -9.43 4.76
CA MET A 96 7.55 -9.62 5.02
C MET A 96 6.97 -10.69 4.10
N MET A 97 7.25 -10.60 2.81
CA MET A 97 6.81 -11.57 1.80
C MET A 97 7.41 -12.96 2.04
N GLU A 98 8.68 -13.06 2.47
CA GLU A 98 9.28 -14.34 2.88
C GLU A 98 8.51 -14.99 4.04
N ILE A 99 8.14 -14.20 5.07
CA ILE A 99 7.34 -14.67 6.20
C ILE A 99 5.95 -15.11 5.71
N MET A 100 5.29 -14.31 4.90
CA MET A 100 3.96 -14.64 4.36
C MET A 100 4.00 -15.92 3.51
N ARG A 101 4.95 -16.04 2.57
CA ARG A 101 5.14 -17.24 1.73
C ARG A 101 5.41 -18.49 2.58
N LYS A 102 6.18 -18.37 3.66
CA LYS A 102 6.46 -19.47 4.59
C LYS A 102 5.20 -20.11 5.16
N TYR A 103 4.16 -19.33 5.37
CA TYR A 103 2.89 -19.78 5.92
C TYR A 103 1.76 -19.89 4.89
N GLY A 104 2.03 -19.63 3.62
CA GLY A 104 1.02 -19.68 2.54
C GLY A 104 -0.02 -18.56 2.62
N VAL A 105 0.38 -17.37 3.10
CA VAL A 105 -0.47 -16.18 3.18
C VAL A 105 -0.07 -15.21 2.07
N ASP A 106 -1.02 -14.86 1.20
CA ASP A 106 -0.83 -13.97 0.04
C ASP A 106 -1.79 -12.75 0.04
N CYS A 107 -2.61 -12.61 1.05
CA CYS A 107 -3.64 -11.57 1.19
C CYS A 107 -3.10 -10.15 1.47
N CYS A 108 -1.86 -9.85 1.05
CA CYS A 108 -1.25 -8.54 1.24
C CYS A 108 -1.25 -7.73 -0.04
N THR A 109 -1.66 -6.46 0.09
CA THR A 109 -1.54 -5.44 -0.95
C THR A 109 -0.42 -4.48 -0.58
N PHE A 110 0.57 -4.32 -1.46
CA PHE A 110 1.66 -3.36 -1.32
C PHE A 110 1.35 -2.08 -2.10
N TYR A 111 1.55 -0.92 -1.50
CA TYR A 111 1.28 0.37 -2.11
C TYR A 111 2.59 1.11 -2.38
N LEU A 112 2.89 1.35 -3.66
CA LEU A 112 4.17 1.86 -4.10
C LEU A 112 4.08 3.28 -4.66
N ASN A 113 5.17 4.05 -4.50
CA ASN A 113 5.33 5.39 -5.06
C ASN A 113 6.27 5.36 -6.26
N SER A 114 5.73 5.46 -7.47
CA SER A 114 6.55 5.25 -8.69
C SER A 114 7.61 6.32 -8.96
N GLY A 115 7.47 7.51 -8.41
CA GLY A 115 8.48 8.58 -8.50
C GLY A 115 9.60 8.47 -7.47
N LEU A 116 9.44 7.58 -6.49
CA LEU A 116 10.40 7.41 -5.40
C LEU A 116 11.20 6.11 -5.48
N PHE A 117 11.15 5.40 -6.60
CA PHE A 117 11.95 4.18 -6.81
C PHE A 117 13.45 4.45 -6.63
N GLY A 118 14.10 3.67 -5.76
CA GLY A 118 15.49 3.81 -5.38
C GLY A 118 15.78 4.94 -4.39
N ALA A 119 14.76 5.63 -3.90
CA ALA A 119 14.95 6.66 -2.88
C ALA A 119 15.42 6.04 -1.56
N ASN A 120 16.35 6.72 -0.92
CA ASN A 120 16.84 6.40 0.42
C ASN A 120 16.53 7.58 1.34
N TRP A 121 15.49 7.45 2.14
CA TRP A 121 15.09 8.48 3.08
C TRP A 121 15.67 8.22 4.46
N THR A 122 16.34 9.22 5.01
CA THR A 122 17.01 9.12 6.31
C THR A 122 16.18 9.63 7.49
N TRP A 123 14.98 10.16 7.21
CA TRP A 123 14.14 10.79 8.23
C TRP A 123 13.73 9.84 9.36
N VAL A 124 13.50 8.56 9.05
CA VAL A 124 13.14 7.56 10.07
C VAL A 124 14.25 7.44 11.10
N GLY A 125 15.47 7.17 10.67
CA GLY A 125 16.62 7.07 11.57
C GLY A 125 16.86 8.34 12.37
N GLN A 126 16.68 9.50 11.75
CA GLN A 126 16.88 10.80 12.39
C GLN A 126 15.80 11.13 13.42
N ASN A 127 14.51 10.98 13.04
CA ASN A 127 13.39 11.38 13.91
C ASN A 127 13.20 10.45 15.10
N PHE A 128 13.53 9.18 14.96
CA PHE A 128 13.37 8.18 16.01
C PHE A 128 14.67 7.81 16.73
N ASN A 129 15.77 8.49 16.41
CA ASN A 129 17.11 8.19 16.93
C ASN A 129 17.49 6.70 16.74
N ARG A 130 17.18 6.13 15.56
CA ARG A 130 17.40 4.77 15.13
C ARG A 130 18.16 4.75 13.80
N PRO A 131 19.45 5.13 13.78
CA PRO A 131 20.26 5.21 12.55
C PRO A 131 20.45 3.84 11.86
N ASP A 132 20.12 2.77 12.54
CA ASP A 132 20.11 1.39 12.04
C ASP A 132 18.84 1.07 11.21
N VAL A 133 17.77 1.86 11.33
CA VAL A 133 16.54 1.65 10.56
C VAL A 133 16.63 2.39 9.24
N THR A 134 16.52 1.65 8.15
CA THR A 134 16.54 2.19 6.80
C THR A 134 15.13 2.42 6.27
N HIS A 135 14.99 3.38 5.35
CA HIS A 135 13.79 3.61 4.57
C HIS A 135 14.20 3.72 3.09
N ILE A 136 14.60 2.58 2.55
CA ILE A 136 15.10 2.45 1.18
C ILE A 136 14.00 1.81 0.34
N ARG A 137 13.65 2.43 -0.77
CA ARG A 137 12.71 1.89 -1.75
C ARG A 137 13.44 1.10 -2.83
N TYR A 138 12.78 0.08 -3.34
CA TYR A 138 13.31 -0.68 -4.49
C TYR A 138 13.49 0.22 -5.70
N THR A 139 14.55 -0.03 -6.45
CA THR A 139 14.74 0.56 -7.78
C THR A 139 13.79 -0.07 -8.79
N ARG A 140 13.47 0.64 -9.87
CA ARG A 140 12.68 0.08 -10.97
C ARG A 140 13.28 -1.21 -11.55
N ARG A 141 14.60 -1.35 -11.52
CA ARG A 141 15.29 -2.55 -12.00
C ARG A 141 15.03 -3.74 -11.09
N GLU A 142 15.03 -3.55 -9.78
CA GLU A 142 14.74 -4.59 -8.81
C GLU A 142 13.27 -5.02 -8.91
N LEU A 143 12.33 -4.07 -9.04
CA LEU A 143 10.92 -4.39 -9.24
C LEU A 143 10.69 -5.26 -10.49
N ALA A 144 11.43 -5.01 -11.56
CA ALA A 144 11.34 -5.80 -12.79
C ALA A 144 11.89 -7.24 -12.66
N THR A 145 12.48 -7.63 -11.52
CA THR A 145 12.90 -9.02 -11.24
C THR A 145 11.80 -9.87 -10.62
N GLY A 146 10.59 -9.33 -10.42
CA GLY A 146 9.48 -10.06 -9.85
C GLY A 146 9.49 -10.15 -8.32
N ILE A 147 10.04 -9.14 -7.62
CA ILE A 147 10.11 -9.13 -6.14
C ILE A 147 8.71 -9.34 -5.54
N TYR A 148 7.69 -8.66 -6.10
CA TYR A 148 6.31 -8.73 -5.61
C TYR A 148 5.45 -9.84 -6.27
N ASP A 149 6.06 -10.76 -7.03
CA ASP A 149 5.31 -11.84 -7.68
C ASP A 149 4.48 -12.64 -6.66
N GLY A 150 3.18 -12.79 -6.96
CA GLY A 150 2.22 -13.44 -6.07
C GLY A 150 1.61 -12.52 -5.01
N PHE A 151 1.86 -11.21 -5.07
CA PHE A 151 1.23 -10.21 -4.22
C PHE A 151 0.61 -9.09 -5.05
N ASP A 152 -0.44 -8.48 -4.51
CA ASP A 152 -1.11 -7.33 -5.13
C ASP A 152 -0.29 -6.05 -4.93
N VAL A 153 -0.19 -5.22 -5.97
CA VAL A 153 0.52 -3.92 -5.93
C VAL A 153 -0.41 -2.82 -6.42
N GLN A 154 -0.59 -1.79 -5.60
CA GLN A 154 -1.50 -0.69 -5.85
C GLN A 154 -0.81 0.68 -5.69
N CYS A 155 -1.52 1.78 -5.97
CA CYS A 155 -0.99 3.14 -6.00
C CYS A 155 -0.76 3.73 -4.61
N HIS A 156 0.34 4.51 -4.47
CA HIS A 156 0.57 5.38 -3.31
C HIS A 156 0.95 6.81 -3.72
N THR A 157 0.53 7.24 -4.90
CA THR A 157 0.92 8.47 -5.61
C THR A 157 2.37 8.46 -6.11
N VAL A 158 2.69 9.33 -7.07
CA VAL A 158 4.05 9.38 -7.63
C VAL A 158 5.08 9.78 -6.58
N ASN A 159 4.82 10.85 -5.81
CA ASN A 159 5.82 11.50 -4.96
C ASN A 159 5.46 11.55 -3.47
N HIS A 160 4.41 10.85 -3.04
CA HIS A 160 3.91 10.85 -1.66
C HIS A 160 3.61 12.27 -1.09
N PRO A 161 2.93 13.16 -1.83
CA PRO A 161 2.64 14.50 -1.33
C PRO A 161 1.40 14.53 -0.44
N SER A 162 1.26 15.60 0.37
CA SER A 162 -0.06 15.99 0.87
C SER A 162 -0.92 16.45 -0.32
N LEU A 163 -2.04 15.75 -0.56
CA LEU A 163 -2.97 16.11 -1.65
C LEU A 163 -3.93 17.22 -1.27
N LYS A 164 -4.07 17.54 0.01
CA LYS A 164 -5.08 18.44 0.57
C LYS A 164 -5.20 19.79 -0.13
N ASN A 165 -4.06 20.36 -0.52
CA ASN A 165 -3.98 21.67 -1.14
C ASN A 165 -3.63 21.62 -2.63
N TYR A 166 -3.64 20.43 -3.23
CA TYR A 166 -3.37 20.25 -4.64
C TYR A 166 -4.59 20.62 -5.49
N SER A 167 -4.34 21.20 -6.65
CA SER A 167 -5.37 21.40 -7.68
C SER A 167 -5.77 20.04 -8.28
N GLU A 168 -6.95 19.96 -8.88
CA GLU A 168 -7.44 18.75 -9.57
C GLU A 168 -6.42 18.20 -10.57
N LYS A 169 -5.75 19.08 -11.33
CA LYS A 169 -4.68 18.67 -12.26
C LYS A 169 -3.50 18.02 -11.57
N GLN A 170 -3.09 18.52 -10.40
CA GLN A 170 -1.98 17.94 -9.62
C GLN A 170 -2.39 16.61 -8.98
N VAL A 171 -3.58 16.53 -8.39
CA VAL A 171 -4.13 15.27 -7.85
C VAL A 171 -4.21 14.21 -8.94
N THR A 172 -4.79 14.54 -10.11
CA THR A 172 -4.87 13.63 -11.25
C THR A 172 -3.47 13.17 -11.69
N ALA A 173 -2.51 14.08 -11.76
CA ALA A 173 -1.15 13.73 -12.19
C ALA A 173 -0.46 12.78 -11.22
N GLU A 174 -0.56 13.03 -9.90
CA GLU A 174 0.03 12.18 -8.86
C GLU A 174 -0.55 10.76 -8.88
N VAL A 175 -1.86 10.62 -9.03
CA VAL A 175 -2.51 9.33 -8.96
C VAL A 175 -2.46 8.59 -10.30
N LYS A 176 -2.82 9.25 -11.41
CA LYS A 176 -2.88 8.62 -12.73
C LYS A 176 -1.50 8.22 -13.26
N ASN A 177 -0.46 9.04 -13.05
CA ASN A 177 0.89 8.69 -13.51
C ASN A 177 1.48 7.55 -12.67
N ASP A 178 1.14 7.47 -11.40
CA ASP A 178 1.52 6.36 -10.53
C ASP A 178 0.88 5.06 -11.04
N ALA A 179 -0.45 5.02 -11.18
CA ALA A 179 -1.19 3.88 -11.71
C ALA A 179 -0.65 3.42 -13.07
N ASN A 180 -0.42 4.36 -14.01
CA ASN A 180 0.12 4.05 -15.33
C ASN A 180 1.54 3.47 -15.26
N THR A 181 2.36 3.91 -14.30
CA THR A 181 3.74 3.44 -14.16
C THR A 181 3.76 2.04 -13.55
N LEU A 182 2.99 1.82 -12.49
CA LEU A 182 2.84 0.52 -11.84
C LEU A 182 2.20 -0.50 -12.81
N GLY A 183 1.15 -0.10 -13.54
CA GLY A 183 0.51 -0.96 -14.52
C GLY A 183 1.44 -1.46 -15.61
N LYS A 184 2.43 -0.66 -16.04
CA LYS A 184 3.47 -1.09 -16.99
C LYS A 184 4.51 -2.03 -16.39
N ILE A 185 4.72 -1.98 -15.08
CA ILE A 185 5.70 -2.84 -14.39
C ILE A 185 5.06 -4.19 -14.07
N PHE A 186 3.83 -4.17 -13.53
CA PHE A 186 3.16 -5.35 -13.00
C PHE A 186 2.18 -6.01 -13.98
N GLY A 187 1.87 -5.37 -15.11
CA GLY A 187 1.06 -5.96 -16.17
C GLY A 187 -0.46 -5.87 -15.98
N TYR A 188 -0.93 -5.17 -14.95
CA TYR A 188 -2.36 -4.93 -14.69
C TYR A 188 -2.61 -3.48 -14.27
N GLU A 189 -3.85 -2.99 -14.39
CA GLU A 189 -4.19 -1.62 -14.04
C GLU A 189 -4.56 -1.52 -12.54
N PRO A 190 -3.79 -0.75 -11.72
CA PRO A 190 -4.16 -0.51 -10.34
C PRO A 190 -5.52 0.19 -10.22
N VAL A 191 -6.34 -0.28 -9.27
CA VAL A 191 -7.67 0.27 -8.96
C VAL A 191 -7.75 0.83 -7.54
N GLY A 192 -6.71 0.65 -6.74
CA GLY A 192 -6.57 1.07 -5.35
C GLY A 192 -5.56 2.18 -5.15
N LEU A 193 -5.79 2.97 -4.10
CA LEU A 193 -4.90 4.02 -3.61
C LEU A 193 -4.72 3.89 -2.09
N ALA A 194 -3.49 3.95 -1.58
CA ALA A 194 -3.28 4.34 -0.19
C ALA A 194 -3.10 5.86 -0.13
N TRP A 195 -3.87 6.53 0.75
CA TRP A 195 -3.76 7.96 0.91
C TRP A 195 -2.42 8.32 1.57
N PRO A 196 -1.55 9.14 0.92
CA PRO A 196 -0.25 9.48 1.49
C PRO A 196 -0.38 10.42 2.70
N GLY A 197 0.46 10.22 3.71
CA GLY A 197 0.60 11.12 4.86
C GLY A 197 -0.54 11.06 5.90
N GLY A 198 -1.52 10.17 5.73
CA GLY A 198 -2.63 9.99 6.65
C GLY A 198 -3.87 10.83 6.34
N ASP A 199 -4.91 10.68 7.18
CA ASP A 199 -6.28 11.10 6.86
C ASP A 199 -6.51 12.62 6.89
N THR A 200 -5.56 13.40 7.35
CA THR A 200 -5.61 14.88 7.33
C THR A 200 -5.02 15.49 6.07
N GLU A 201 -4.37 14.69 5.23
CA GLU A 201 -3.59 15.14 4.08
C GLU A 201 -4.36 15.07 2.74
N TRP A 202 -5.65 14.78 2.79
CA TRP A 202 -6.58 14.79 1.66
C TRP A 202 -7.95 15.39 2.05
N ASN A 203 -8.86 15.57 1.10
CA ASN A 203 -10.21 16.09 1.31
C ASN A 203 -11.21 15.48 0.29
N GLU A 204 -12.50 15.74 0.49
CA GLU A 204 -13.58 15.21 -0.37
C GLU A 204 -13.42 15.59 -1.85
N GLN A 205 -12.89 16.78 -2.16
CA GLN A 205 -12.63 17.18 -3.55
C GLN A 205 -11.57 16.30 -4.22
N ASN A 206 -10.56 15.84 -3.44
CA ASN A 206 -9.56 14.90 -3.97
C ASN A 206 -10.21 13.57 -4.36
N ILE A 207 -11.14 13.05 -3.55
CA ILE A 207 -11.90 11.83 -3.86
C ILE A 207 -12.67 12.00 -5.19
N VAL A 208 -13.46 13.06 -5.30
CA VAL A 208 -14.26 13.36 -6.50
C VAL A 208 -13.35 13.49 -7.73
N THR A 209 -12.22 14.18 -7.59
CA THR A 209 -11.24 14.33 -8.67
C THR A 209 -10.69 12.97 -9.12
N ILE A 210 -10.27 12.13 -8.19
CA ILE A 210 -9.70 10.81 -8.48
C ILE A 210 -10.72 9.92 -9.19
N LEU A 211 -11.94 9.82 -8.68
CA LEU A 211 -13.01 9.01 -9.27
C LEU A 211 -13.37 9.45 -10.68
N ASN A 212 -13.31 10.76 -10.98
CA ASN A 212 -13.65 11.31 -12.28
C ASN A 212 -12.50 11.24 -13.31
N THR A 213 -11.25 11.17 -12.87
CA THR A 213 -10.09 11.35 -13.77
C THR A 213 -9.16 10.14 -13.85
N THR A 214 -9.39 9.12 -13.02
CA THR A 214 -8.57 7.90 -12.95
C THR A 214 -9.44 6.66 -12.88
N ASN A 215 -8.81 5.47 -12.92
CA ASN A 215 -9.47 4.19 -12.70
C ASN A 215 -9.40 3.72 -11.24
N ILE A 216 -8.90 4.54 -10.33
CA ILE A 216 -8.92 4.24 -8.89
C ILE A 216 -10.36 4.25 -8.39
N ARG A 217 -10.70 3.22 -7.60
CA ARG A 217 -12.06 2.98 -7.10
C ARG A 217 -12.13 2.82 -5.59
N TYR A 218 -10.99 2.58 -4.91
CA TYR A 218 -10.91 2.56 -3.46
C TYR A 218 -9.68 3.32 -2.95
N GLY A 219 -9.80 3.85 -1.73
CA GLY A 219 -8.77 4.63 -1.06
C GLY A 219 -8.62 4.19 0.39
N SER A 220 -7.44 3.68 0.74
CA SER A 220 -7.13 3.16 2.05
C SER A 220 -6.61 4.26 2.98
N CYS A 221 -7.22 4.37 4.15
CA CYS A 221 -6.94 5.33 5.22
C CYS A 221 -6.00 4.74 6.28
N THR A 222 -5.61 5.54 7.28
CA THR A 222 -4.68 5.11 8.35
C THR A 222 -5.31 5.10 9.74
N THR A 223 -6.36 5.90 9.97
CA THR A 223 -7.06 5.95 11.26
C THR A 223 -7.84 4.64 11.49
N ARG A 224 -7.79 4.13 12.71
CA ARG A 224 -8.54 2.92 13.10
C ARG A 224 -10.05 3.11 12.87
N ASN A 225 -10.71 2.14 12.25
CA ASN A 225 -12.13 2.19 11.86
C ASN A 225 -13.08 2.55 13.01
N THR A 226 -12.84 2.01 14.22
CA THR A 226 -13.66 2.32 15.41
C THR A 226 -13.58 3.78 15.85
N MET A 227 -12.48 4.48 15.58
CA MET A 227 -12.34 5.91 15.83
C MET A 227 -13.18 6.75 14.86
N MET A 228 -13.52 6.19 13.72
CA MET A 228 -14.38 6.79 12.70
C MET A 228 -15.84 6.40 12.86
N GLY A 229 -16.20 5.68 13.95
CA GLY A 229 -17.57 5.26 14.24
C GLY A 229 -18.03 4.02 13.47
N ILE A 230 -17.13 3.35 12.74
CA ILE A 230 -17.40 2.09 12.06
C ILE A 230 -17.41 0.96 13.09
N LYS A 231 -18.27 -0.04 12.87
CA LYS A 231 -18.32 -1.24 13.72
C LYS A 231 -16.94 -1.92 13.72
N LYS A 232 -16.51 -2.47 14.86
CA LYS A 232 -15.17 -2.98 15.12
C LYS A 232 -14.63 -3.93 14.04
N PHE A 233 -15.43 -4.79 13.52
CA PHE A 233 -15.08 -5.69 12.42
C PHE A 233 -16.07 -5.52 11.25
N GLY A 234 -16.62 -4.31 11.12
CA GLY A 234 -17.56 -3.98 10.05
C GLY A 234 -16.87 -3.71 8.74
N LEU A 235 -17.63 -3.87 7.67
CA LEU A 235 -17.22 -3.49 6.32
C LEU A 235 -17.09 -1.97 6.20
N PRO A 236 -16.33 -1.43 5.23
CA PRO A 236 -16.25 0.02 5.01
C PRO A 236 -17.60 0.59 4.56
N GLU A 237 -17.91 1.81 4.95
CA GLU A 237 -19.10 2.53 4.48
C GLU A 237 -18.92 3.00 3.03
N TYR A 238 -17.70 3.43 2.69
CA TYR A 238 -17.30 3.86 1.34
C TYR A 238 -15.91 3.32 1.03
N PHE A 239 -15.71 2.85 -0.17
CA PHE A 239 -14.39 2.34 -0.58
C PHE A 239 -13.31 3.43 -0.62
N MET A 240 -13.62 4.67 -0.97
CA MET A 240 -12.62 5.76 -1.00
C MET A 240 -12.17 6.22 0.39
N THR A 241 -12.82 5.74 1.47
CA THR A 241 -12.43 5.98 2.87
C THR A 241 -12.40 4.68 3.66
N TRP A 242 -11.60 3.75 3.22
CA TRP A 242 -11.50 2.43 3.81
C TRP A 242 -10.50 2.43 4.98
N TYR A 243 -11.05 2.39 6.19
CA TYR A 243 -10.30 2.49 7.45
C TYR A 243 -9.89 1.12 7.99
N PRO A 244 -8.63 0.93 8.44
CA PRO A 244 -8.13 -0.33 8.96
C PRO A 244 -8.68 -0.66 10.37
N SER A 245 -8.62 -1.93 10.74
CA SER A 245 -8.91 -2.40 12.10
C SER A 245 -7.79 -2.02 13.07
N CYS A 246 -6.53 -2.11 12.62
CA CYS A 246 -5.34 -1.75 13.40
C CYS A 246 -4.12 -1.52 12.50
N SER A 247 -3.07 -0.92 13.09
CA SER A 247 -1.72 -0.97 12.51
C SER A 247 -1.02 -2.27 12.93
N VAL A 248 -0.12 -2.74 12.09
CA VAL A 248 0.72 -3.93 12.34
C VAL A 248 1.58 -3.81 13.60
N VAL A 249 1.89 -2.59 14.03
CA VAL A 249 2.70 -2.29 15.23
C VAL A 249 1.87 -1.89 16.45
N ASP A 250 0.54 -1.85 16.34
CA ASP A 250 -0.32 -1.56 17.49
C ASP A 250 -0.12 -2.60 18.61
N ALA A 251 -0.11 -2.12 19.84
CA ALA A 251 0.14 -2.97 21.00
C ALA A 251 -0.94 -4.05 21.21
N ASP A 252 -2.16 -3.79 20.75
CA ASP A 252 -3.33 -4.65 20.86
C ASP A 252 -3.67 -5.40 19.55
N ALA A 253 -2.84 -5.29 18.50
CA ALA A 253 -3.13 -5.89 17.19
C ALA A 253 -3.39 -7.41 17.27
N MET A 254 -2.57 -8.15 18.03
CA MET A 254 -2.76 -9.59 18.24
C MET A 254 -4.05 -9.90 19.02
N ALA A 255 -4.35 -9.15 20.07
CA ALA A 255 -5.58 -9.34 20.84
C ALA A 255 -6.83 -9.05 19.99
N LEU A 256 -6.75 -8.06 19.08
CA LEU A 256 -7.82 -7.77 18.12
C LEU A 256 -8.00 -8.91 17.10
N LEU A 257 -6.90 -9.48 16.61
CA LEU A 257 -6.96 -10.65 15.73
C LEU A 257 -7.62 -11.84 16.44
N GLU A 258 -7.18 -12.17 17.66
CA GLU A 258 -7.77 -13.27 18.46
C GLU A 258 -9.26 -13.05 18.71
N GLU A 259 -9.68 -11.81 19.02
CA GLU A 259 -11.10 -11.46 19.19
C GLU A 259 -11.88 -11.62 17.89
N PHE A 260 -11.33 -11.19 16.75
CA PHE A 260 -11.94 -11.37 15.43
C PHE A 260 -12.12 -12.85 15.08
N LEU A 261 -11.09 -13.66 15.27
CA LEU A 261 -11.12 -15.08 14.98
C LEU A 261 -12.16 -15.82 15.85
N ALA A 262 -12.27 -15.43 17.14
CA ALA A 262 -13.23 -16.01 18.07
C ALA A 262 -14.68 -15.50 17.90
N ALA A 263 -14.90 -14.44 17.13
CA ALA A 263 -16.23 -13.87 16.95
C ALA A 263 -17.14 -14.82 16.16
N GLU A 264 -18.43 -14.87 16.51
CA GLU A 264 -19.46 -15.59 15.74
C GLU A 264 -19.69 -14.87 14.39
N CYS A 265 -19.60 -15.61 13.29
CA CYS A 265 -19.76 -15.10 11.93
C CYS A 265 -21.24 -15.11 11.51
N THR A 266 -22.02 -14.11 11.96
CA THR A 266 -23.45 -13.98 11.63
C THR A 266 -23.72 -12.99 10.48
N GLU A 267 -22.73 -12.22 10.09
CA GLU A 267 -22.71 -11.29 8.97
C GLU A 267 -21.27 -11.22 8.44
N ASP A 268 -21.06 -10.67 7.26
CA ASP A 268 -19.71 -10.44 6.72
C ASP A 268 -18.90 -9.53 7.65
N MET A 269 -17.69 -9.95 7.98
CA MET A 269 -16.78 -9.27 8.90
C MET A 269 -15.45 -9.03 8.21
N LEU A 270 -14.76 -7.95 8.60
CA LEU A 270 -13.48 -7.58 8.05
C LEU A 270 -12.44 -7.32 9.14
N PHE A 271 -11.29 -7.97 9.04
CA PHE A 271 -10.08 -7.62 9.77
C PHE A 271 -9.04 -7.08 8.79
N TYR A 272 -8.79 -5.79 8.86
CA TYR A 272 -7.92 -5.07 7.96
C TYR A 272 -6.72 -4.50 8.72
N VAL A 273 -5.52 -5.00 8.41
CA VAL A 273 -4.24 -4.56 9.01
C VAL A 273 -3.50 -3.65 8.06
N TRP A 274 -2.91 -2.56 8.55
CA TRP A 274 -2.06 -1.69 7.74
C TRP A 274 -0.72 -1.43 8.42
N GLY A 275 0.26 -0.93 7.68
CA GLY A 275 1.53 -0.50 8.22
C GLY A 275 2.59 -0.26 7.15
N HIS A 276 3.84 -0.19 7.61
CA HIS A 276 5.02 -0.05 6.76
C HIS A 276 6.08 -1.06 7.20
N GLY A 277 6.83 -1.61 6.25
CA GLY A 277 7.89 -2.56 6.56
C GLY A 277 8.95 -2.01 7.51
N PHE A 278 9.33 -0.74 7.37
CA PHE A 278 10.33 -0.11 8.25
C PHE A 278 9.87 0.02 9.73
N GLU A 279 8.57 0.05 9.99
CA GLU A 279 8.04 0.11 11.37
C GLU A 279 8.34 -1.18 12.13
N LEU A 280 8.44 -2.32 11.45
CA LEU A 280 8.81 -3.59 12.08
C LEU A 280 10.27 -3.57 12.60
N ASP A 281 11.17 -2.91 11.88
CA ASP A 281 12.54 -2.65 12.36
C ASP A 281 12.53 -1.63 13.50
N LEU A 282 11.78 -0.54 13.34
CA LEU A 282 11.72 0.55 14.30
C LEU A 282 11.23 0.08 15.68
N HIS A 283 10.22 -0.77 15.70
CA HIS A 283 9.56 -1.27 16.91
C HIS A 283 10.02 -2.66 17.34
N TYR A 284 11.04 -3.24 16.67
CA TYR A 284 11.52 -4.61 16.94
C TYR A 284 10.39 -5.64 16.94
N SER A 285 9.46 -5.55 15.97
CA SER A 285 8.21 -6.29 15.99
C SER A 285 8.11 -7.41 14.94
N TRP A 286 9.22 -7.82 14.33
CA TRP A 286 9.25 -8.92 13.36
C TRP A 286 8.68 -10.24 13.90
N ASP A 287 9.00 -10.59 15.15
CA ASP A 287 8.48 -11.81 15.78
C ASP A 287 6.95 -11.73 15.97
N LYS A 288 6.42 -10.54 16.26
CA LYS A 288 4.97 -10.32 16.37
C LYS A 288 4.29 -10.39 15.02
N PHE A 289 4.92 -9.83 13.99
CA PHE A 289 4.42 -9.93 12.62
C PHE A 289 4.39 -11.39 12.16
N GLU A 290 5.48 -12.14 12.35
CA GLU A 290 5.51 -13.56 12.00
C GLU A 290 4.45 -14.36 12.79
N LEU A 291 4.26 -14.08 14.09
CA LEU A 291 3.21 -14.71 14.88
C LEU A 291 1.81 -14.38 14.34
N MET A 292 1.56 -13.13 13.94
CA MET A 292 0.28 -12.72 13.32
C MET A 292 0.01 -13.50 12.04
N ILE A 293 0.97 -13.56 11.12
CA ILE A 293 0.84 -14.28 9.85
C ILE A 293 0.59 -15.77 10.08
N LYS A 294 1.34 -16.37 11.01
CA LYS A 294 1.16 -17.78 11.39
C LYS A 294 -0.23 -18.04 11.95
N THR A 295 -0.72 -17.17 12.87
CA THR A 295 -2.05 -17.31 13.47
C THR A 295 -3.15 -17.19 12.43
N ILE A 296 -3.03 -16.26 11.47
CA ILE A 296 -3.96 -16.10 10.34
C ILE A 296 -4.00 -17.38 9.49
N ALA A 297 -2.82 -17.90 9.12
CA ALA A 297 -2.72 -19.12 8.30
C ALA A 297 -3.35 -20.34 8.99
N GLU A 298 -3.04 -20.56 10.27
CA GLU A 298 -3.59 -21.67 11.05
C GLU A 298 -5.11 -21.56 11.18
N ALA A 299 -5.64 -20.37 11.47
CA ALA A 299 -7.06 -20.14 11.59
C ALA A 299 -7.81 -20.35 10.25
N ALA A 300 -7.27 -19.85 9.14
CA ALA A 300 -7.86 -20.04 7.82
C ALA A 300 -7.84 -21.50 7.36
N ALA A 301 -6.89 -22.30 7.82
CA ALA A 301 -6.84 -23.73 7.54
C ALA A 301 -7.86 -24.56 8.37
N GLU A 302 -8.35 -24.03 9.49
CA GLU A 302 -9.25 -24.70 10.41
C GLU A 302 -10.73 -24.24 10.28
N ASP A 303 -10.97 -23.03 9.75
CA ASP A 303 -12.29 -22.39 9.68
C ASP A 303 -12.58 -21.89 8.25
N ASP A 304 -13.40 -22.61 7.50
CA ASP A 304 -13.83 -22.28 6.13
C ASP A 304 -14.62 -20.95 6.03
N SER A 305 -15.01 -20.34 7.16
CA SER A 305 -15.61 -19.02 7.16
C SER A 305 -14.56 -17.90 7.01
N ILE A 306 -13.27 -18.19 7.21
CA ILE A 306 -12.18 -17.24 7.06
C ILE A 306 -11.69 -17.22 5.62
N VAL A 307 -11.67 -16.05 5.02
CA VAL A 307 -11.25 -15.83 3.63
C VAL A 307 -10.12 -14.80 3.61
N LEU A 308 -8.96 -15.22 3.09
CA LEU A 308 -7.81 -14.34 2.90
C LEU A 308 -7.95 -13.67 1.54
N VAL A 309 -7.90 -12.34 1.50
CA VAL A 309 -8.09 -11.56 0.27
C VAL A 309 -7.15 -10.37 0.25
N THR A 310 -6.64 -10.01 -0.91
CA THR A 310 -5.98 -8.72 -1.14
C THR A 310 -7.00 -7.57 -1.06
N ASN A 311 -6.53 -6.32 -1.01
CA ASN A 311 -7.46 -5.19 -1.04
C ASN A 311 -8.23 -5.13 -2.36
N SER A 312 -7.60 -5.44 -3.49
CA SER A 312 -8.27 -5.46 -4.79
C SER A 312 -9.31 -6.59 -4.91
N GLU A 313 -9.01 -7.79 -4.42
CA GLU A 313 -9.99 -8.88 -4.38
C GLU A 313 -11.18 -8.55 -3.47
N PHE A 314 -10.94 -7.98 -2.28
CA PHE A 314 -12.03 -7.54 -1.41
C PHE A 314 -12.90 -6.47 -2.10
N TYR A 315 -12.26 -5.50 -2.80
CA TYR A 315 -13.00 -4.53 -3.59
C TYR A 315 -13.88 -5.21 -4.67
N GLU A 316 -13.32 -6.15 -5.43
CA GLU A 316 -14.08 -6.88 -6.47
C GLU A 316 -15.28 -7.65 -5.89
N LEU A 317 -15.14 -8.26 -4.70
CA LEU A 317 -16.21 -8.97 -4.02
C LEU A 317 -17.37 -8.07 -3.58
N PHE A 318 -17.11 -6.81 -3.26
CA PHE A 318 -18.08 -5.92 -2.60
C PHE A 318 -18.39 -4.65 -3.40
N LYS A 319 -17.82 -4.44 -4.58
CA LYS A 319 -17.98 -3.19 -5.37
C LYS A 319 -19.41 -2.84 -5.75
N ASP A 320 -20.29 -3.84 -5.83
CA ASP A 320 -21.71 -3.65 -6.15
C ASP A 320 -22.57 -3.38 -4.90
N GLU A 321 -22.03 -3.61 -3.69
CA GLU A 321 -22.74 -3.43 -2.42
C GLU A 321 -22.24 -2.19 -1.65
N ILE A 322 -20.94 -1.91 -1.74
CA ILE A 322 -20.30 -0.80 -1.05
C ILE A 322 -19.98 0.29 -2.07
N PRO A 323 -20.56 1.49 -1.97
CA PRO A 323 -20.29 2.56 -2.92
C PRO A 323 -18.85 3.07 -2.80
N ALA A 324 -18.27 3.50 -3.91
CA ALA A 324 -16.94 4.11 -3.90
C ALA A 324 -16.93 5.39 -3.04
N TRP A 325 -17.95 6.24 -3.17
CA TRP A 325 -18.14 7.47 -2.39
C TRP A 325 -19.63 7.85 -2.36
N LYS A 326 -19.95 8.89 -1.58
CA LYS A 326 -21.29 9.50 -1.50
C LYS A 326 -21.81 9.86 -2.91
N GLU A 327 -23.07 9.62 -3.17
CA GLU A 327 -23.75 10.09 -4.39
C GLU A 327 -23.93 11.63 -4.38
#